data_36b2d5499b02bc89590315cb28c441df
#
_entry.id   36b2d5499b02bc89590315cb28c441df
#
_cell.length_a   1.000
_cell.length_b   1.000
_cell.length_c   1.000
_cell.angle_alpha   90.00
_cell.angle_beta   90.00
_cell.angle_gamma   90.00
#
_symmetry.space_group_name_H-M   'P 1'
#
loop_
_entity.id
_entity.type
_entity.pdbx_description
1 polymer ?
#
loop_
_entity_poly.entity_id
_entity_poly.type
_entity_poly.pdbx_seq_one_letter_code
_entity_poly.pdbx_strand_id
1 'polypeptide(L)'
;MEAFEPDWQEGKAIFCTGDAFFRASSRTGRDLALLAAAAYKARRGHLRAIDAMTGCGVRPLRYVLEANADYVWANEGNTDLRSLVQANLSRSLRGDRYKITHQDANAVFFDCYARQDFYDLVDVDSFGSPMPTLSSALWAVKIGGLLYLTSTDGRATSGREPARSLQSYGACARSHPAVHEQGLRLLLGTAMQQAAAKGLCARPVFSFYNGEVNRVMVQITRQSWRTQDYGFLAYCHACGQFQTADWKKLGRVTCDCQADGSPVVSGPMWLGPLHSDRWLVEMLKLADSHLPISLLLEKMRAENPLPPYFYPLAEIGRRAKSDIPPSELLIEQLGQRGFLASRTHIDLQAIKTNAPMRVCTDIAKQVAQRSQ
;
A
#
# COMPACT_ATOMS: atom_id res chain seq x y z
N MET A 1 20.53 16.66 30.74
CA MET A 1 19.77 16.33 29.52
C MET A 1 20.69 16.61 28.35
N GLU A 2 21.13 15.58 27.65
CA GLU A 2 21.85 15.77 26.40
C GLU A 2 20.92 16.55 25.45
N ALA A 3 21.43 17.64 24.89
CA ALA A 3 20.70 18.44 23.94
C ALA A 3 20.74 17.71 22.59
N PHE A 4 19.64 17.05 22.20
CA PHE A 4 19.47 16.51 20.85
C PHE A 4 19.38 17.67 19.85
N GLU A 5 20.46 17.93 19.14
CA GLU A 5 20.43 18.90 18.04
C GLU A 5 19.74 18.26 16.82
N PRO A 6 18.87 19.03 16.12
CA PRO A 6 18.24 18.53 14.92
C PRO A 6 19.26 18.24 13.83
N ASP A 7 19.21 17.05 13.27
CA ASP A 7 20.04 16.59 12.17
C ASP A 7 19.26 16.38 10.88
N TRP A 8 17.91 16.50 10.94
CA TRP A 8 17.04 16.24 9.80
C TRP A 8 15.86 17.21 9.73
N GLN A 9 15.45 17.48 8.48
CA GLN A 9 14.20 18.18 8.17
C GLN A 9 13.41 17.42 7.10
N GLU A 10 12.13 17.17 7.38
CA GLU A 10 11.21 16.59 6.42
C GLU A 10 9.89 17.37 6.44
N GLY A 11 9.54 18.01 5.32
CA GLY A 11 8.42 18.94 5.28
C GLY A 11 8.60 20.08 6.30
N LYS A 12 7.61 20.27 7.18
CA LYS A 12 7.65 21.23 8.27
C LYS A 12 8.27 20.68 9.56
N ALA A 13 8.52 19.37 9.62
CA ALA A 13 9.10 18.76 10.80
C ALA A 13 10.63 18.90 10.82
N ILE A 14 11.17 19.39 11.94
CA ILE A 14 12.59 19.47 12.25
C ILE A 14 12.83 18.59 13.46
N PHE A 15 13.70 17.59 13.35
CA PHE A 15 13.89 16.58 14.39
C PHE A 15 15.31 16.01 14.37
N CYS A 16 15.66 15.28 15.42
CA CYS A 16 16.88 14.49 15.52
C CYS A 16 16.53 13.03 15.25
N THR A 17 17.35 12.35 14.43
CA THR A 17 17.17 10.91 14.17
C THR A 17 17.80 10.05 15.28
N GLY A 18 18.91 10.47 15.86
CA GLY A 18 19.63 9.74 16.90
C GLY A 18 19.84 8.27 16.52
N ASP A 19 19.66 7.37 17.49
CA ASP A 19 19.73 5.92 17.29
C ASP A 19 18.41 5.30 16.79
N ALA A 20 17.39 6.13 16.54
CA ALA A 20 16.12 5.62 16.02
C ALA A 20 16.26 5.18 14.57
N PHE A 21 15.56 4.10 14.22
CA PHE A 21 15.46 3.73 12.82
C PHE A 21 14.70 4.82 12.03
N PHE A 22 15.42 5.44 11.11
CA PHE A 22 14.85 6.42 10.17
C PHE A 22 15.29 6.10 8.74
N ARG A 23 14.35 6.10 7.81
CA ARG A 23 14.61 5.87 6.38
C ARG A 23 14.09 7.04 5.55
N ALA A 24 15.00 7.83 4.99
CA ALA A 24 14.66 9.00 4.16
C ALA A 24 13.84 8.59 2.91
N SER A 25 14.16 7.46 2.28
CA SER A 25 13.43 6.93 1.11
C SER A 25 11.96 6.59 1.39
N SER A 26 11.53 6.51 2.66
CA SER A 26 10.14 6.33 3.06
C SER A 26 9.30 7.62 3.00
N ARG A 27 9.90 8.77 2.67
CA ARG A 27 9.23 10.08 2.62
C ARG A 27 7.95 10.07 1.80
N THR A 28 7.98 9.55 0.56
CA THR A 28 6.80 9.48 -0.30
C THR A 28 5.62 8.76 0.36
N GLY A 29 5.89 7.65 1.08
CA GLY A 29 4.85 6.94 1.83
C GLY A 29 4.28 7.76 2.99
N ARG A 30 5.10 8.57 3.66
CA ARG A 30 4.66 9.53 4.68
C ARG A 30 3.87 10.68 4.07
N ASP A 31 4.30 11.22 2.92
CA ASP A 31 3.60 12.30 2.21
C ASP A 31 2.19 11.85 1.78
N LEU A 32 2.04 10.64 1.25
CA LEU A 32 0.73 10.07 0.92
C LEU A 32 -0.17 9.91 2.16
N ALA A 33 0.40 9.45 3.29
CA ALA A 33 -0.36 9.33 4.54
C ALA A 33 -0.82 10.70 5.06
N LEU A 34 0.03 11.72 4.95
CA LEU A 34 -0.30 13.10 5.33
C LEU A 34 -1.42 13.67 4.47
N LEU A 35 -1.36 13.50 3.15
CA LEU A 35 -2.42 13.97 2.25
C LEU A 35 -3.76 13.30 2.55
N ALA A 36 -3.76 11.99 2.81
CA ALA A 36 -4.98 11.28 3.21
C ALA A 36 -5.50 11.76 4.57
N ALA A 37 -4.61 11.98 5.55
CA ALA A 37 -4.95 12.53 6.86
C ALA A 37 -5.52 13.95 6.77
N ALA A 38 -4.92 14.82 5.95
CA ALA A 38 -5.40 16.17 5.70
C ALA A 38 -6.77 16.18 4.99
N ALA A 39 -6.97 15.29 4.00
CA ALA A 39 -8.25 15.09 3.34
C ALA A 39 -9.32 14.60 4.33
N TYR A 40 -8.97 13.69 5.25
CA TYR A 40 -9.86 13.28 6.32
C TYR A 40 -10.23 14.46 7.23
N LYS A 41 -9.24 15.23 7.69
CA LYS A 41 -9.45 16.41 8.53
C LYS A 41 -10.36 17.45 7.87
N ALA A 42 -10.13 17.74 6.59
CA ALA A 42 -10.95 18.67 5.81
C ALA A 42 -12.42 18.22 5.73
N ARG A 43 -12.68 16.92 5.64
CA ARG A 43 -14.04 16.36 5.57
C ARG A 43 -14.75 16.23 6.90
N ARG A 44 -14.00 15.95 7.99
CA ARG A 44 -14.56 15.62 9.30
C ARG A 44 -14.49 16.75 10.31
N GLY A 45 -13.65 17.75 10.06
CA GLY A 45 -13.41 18.86 10.97
C GLY A 45 -12.46 18.55 12.13
N HIS A 46 -12.13 17.25 12.35
CA HIS A 46 -11.24 16.80 13.41
C HIS A 46 -10.35 15.65 12.93
N LEU A 47 -9.18 15.51 13.58
CA LEU A 47 -8.22 14.44 13.32
C LEU A 47 -7.40 14.13 14.57
N ARG A 48 -7.61 12.97 15.16
CA ARG A 48 -6.77 12.41 16.21
C ARG A 48 -6.04 11.20 15.64
N ALA A 49 -4.72 11.14 15.77
CA ALA A 49 -3.92 10.07 15.21
C ALA A 49 -3.15 9.30 16.30
N ILE A 50 -2.96 8.00 16.10
CA ILE A 50 -1.98 7.18 16.82
C ILE A 50 -0.90 6.78 15.82
N ASP A 51 0.36 7.01 16.18
CA ASP A 51 1.52 6.37 15.59
C ASP A 51 2.05 5.34 16.60
N ALA A 52 1.81 4.08 16.32
CA ALA A 52 2.03 3.02 17.30
C ALA A 52 3.50 2.56 17.41
N MET A 53 4.34 2.96 16.45
CA MET A 53 5.77 2.58 16.34
C MET A 53 6.55 3.77 15.78
N THR A 54 6.67 4.83 16.61
CA THR A 54 6.98 6.17 16.11
C THR A 54 8.45 6.40 15.75
N GLY A 55 9.37 5.53 16.21
CA GLY A 55 10.79 5.73 16.02
C GLY A 55 11.26 7.09 16.58
N CYS A 56 11.77 7.96 15.72
CA CYS A 56 12.20 9.31 16.11
C CYS A 56 11.04 10.33 16.26
N GLY A 57 9.78 9.95 15.99
CA GLY A 57 8.62 10.85 16.11
C GLY A 57 8.32 11.71 14.87
N VAL A 58 8.92 11.42 13.71
CA VAL A 58 8.71 12.21 12.47
C VAL A 58 7.25 12.23 12.02
N ARG A 59 6.52 11.12 12.12
CA ARG A 59 5.12 11.03 11.69
C ARG A 59 4.19 11.85 12.56
N PRO A 60 4.17 11.72 13.91
CA PRO A 60 3.39 12.58 14.79
C PRO A 60 3.65 14.07 14.57
N LEU A 61 4.92 14.48 14.43
CA LEU A 61 5.27 15.86 14.09
C LEU A 61 4.58 16.30 12.81
N ARG A 62 4.73 15.53 11.74
CA ARG A 62 4.16 15.88 10.44
C ARG A 62 2.64 15.84 10.45
N TYR A 63 2.00 14.88 11.14
CA TYR A 63 0.54 14.87 11.27
C TYR A 63 0.01 16.15 11.92
N VAL A 64 0.67 16.68 12.96
CA VAL A 64 0.25 17.95 13.57
C VAL A 64 0.59 19.14 12.70
N LEU A 65 1.82 19.25 12.18
CA LEU A 65 2.33 20.43 11.49
C LEU A 65 1.83 20.57 10.05
N GLU A 66 1.53 19.46 9.37
CA GLU A 66 1.21 19.46 7.94
C GLU A 66 -0.22 18.97 7.66
N ALA A 67 -0.71 17.94 8.34
CA ALA A 67 -2.09 17.49 8.21
C ALA A 67 -3.05 18.14 9.21
N ASN A 68 -2.56 19.08 10.03
CA ASN A 68 -3.32 19.81 11.04
C ASN A 68 -4.11 18.90 12.00
N ALA A 69 -3.48 17.76 12.41
CA ALA A 69 -4.07 16.88 13.40
C ALA A 69 -4.27 17.61 14.72
N ASP A 70 -5.41 17.44 15.37
CA ASP A 70 -5.73 18.09 16.65
C ASP A 70 -4.91 17.49 17.80
N TYR A 71 -4.63 16.19 17.68
CA TYR A 71 -3.94 15.44 18.71
C TYR A 71 -3.24 14.20 18.12
N VAL A 72 -2.06 13.88 18.64
CA VAL A 72 -1.34 12.65 18.28
C VAL A 72 -0.91 11.87 19.51
N TRP A 73 -1.05 10.57 19.47
CA TRP A 73 -0.46 9.64 20.42
C TRP A 73 0.73 8.98 19.75
N ALA A 74 1.94 9.35 20.17
CA ALA A 74 3.20 8.74 19.73
C ALA A 74 3.58 7.62 20.70
N ASN A 75 3.63 6.40 20.24
CA ASN A 75 4.10 5.26 21.02
C ASN A 75 5.38 4.69 20.42
N GLU A 76 6.36 4.40 21.28
CA GLU A 76 7.61 3.73 20.89
C GLU A 76 7.94 2.63 21.89
N GLY A 77 7.99 1.38 21.41
CA GLY A 77 8.26 0.23 22.27
C GLY A 77 9.68 0.22 22.85
N ASN A 78 10.66 0.79 22.12
CA ASN A 78 12.01 0.93 22.61
C ASN A 78 12.11 2.09 23.61
N THR A 79 12.31 1.77 24.89
CA THR A 79 12.42 2.76 25.97
C THR A 79 13.68 3.62 25.89
N ASP A 80 14.73 3.18 25.19
CA ASP A 80 15.99 3.93 25.02
C ASP A 80 15.76 5.20 24.17
N LEU A 81 14.73 5.19 23.32
CA LEU A 81 14.35 6.35 22.50
C LEU A 81 13.49 7.39 23.23
N ARG A 82 13.18 7.19 24.52
CA ARG A 82 12.29 8.06 25.29
C ARG A 82 12.70 9.53 25.25
N SER A 83 13.95 9.81 25.55
CA SER A 83 14.48 11.18 25.59
C SER A 83 14.48 11.82 24.21
N LEU A 84 14.80 11.06 23.17
CA LEU A 84 14.78 11.51 21.79
C LEU A 84 13.37 11.89 21.32
N VAL A 85 12.40 11.01 21.51
CA VAL A 85 11.00 11.26 21.10
C VAL A 85 10.42 12.45 21.86
N GLN A 86 10.69 12.54 23.17
CA GLN A 86 10.27 13.68 24.00
C GLN A 86 10.89 14.99 23.49
N ALA A 87 12.20 15.04 23.20
CA ALA A 87 12.88 16.21 22.70
C ALA A 87 12.34 16.64 21.34
N ASN A 88 12.12 15.70 20.41
CA ASN A 88 11.60 16.00 19.08
C ASN A 88 10.17 16.57 19.13
N LEU A 89 9.26 15.94 19.86
CA LEU A 89 7.87 16.41 19.91
C LEU A 89 7.73 17.73 20.67
N SER A 90 8.37 17.87 21.85
CA SER A 90 8.25 19.08 22.67
C SER A 90 8.87 20.33 22.05
N ARG A 91 9.81 20.17 21.11
CA ARG A 91 10.42 21.29 20.37
C ARG A 91 9.40 22.05 19.50
N SER A 92 8.45 21.32 18.89
CA SER A 92 7.57 21.88 17.87
C SER A 92 6.09 21.82 18.24
N LEU A 93 5.71 21.03 19.23
CA LEU A 93 4.31 20.80 19.61
C LEU A 93 4.03 21.30 21.03
N ARG A 94 2.84 21.86 21.23
CA ARG A 94 2.34 22.17 22.57
C ARG A 94 1.99 20.88 23.30
N GLY A 95 2.20 20.86 24.62
CA GLY A 95 2.02 19.66 25.45
C GLY A 95 0.60 19.07 25.46
N ASP A 96 -0.41 19.89 25.15
CA ASP A 96 -1.81 19.49 25.03
C ASP A 96 -2.14 18.81 23.69
N ARG A 97 -1.21 18.84 22.72
CA ARG A 97 -1.40 18.30 21.36
C ARG A 97 -0.85 16.89 21.17
N TYR A 98 -0.15 16.33 22.15
CA TYR A 98 0.45 15.01 22.02
C TYR A 98 0.52 14.24 23.35
N LYS A 99 0.61 12.92 23.25
CA LYS A 99 0.96 12.00 24.32
C LYS A 99 2.08 11.09 23.85
N ILE A 100 3.05 10.82 24.71
CA ILE A 100 4.10 9.84 24.47
C ILE A 100 3.94 8.67 25.42
N THR A 101 4.07 7.44 24.90
CA THR A 101 4.14 6.21 25.69
C THR A 101 5.23 5.30 25.17
N HIS A 102 5.65 4.37 26.04
CA HIS A 102 6.67 3.36 25.72
C HIS A 102 6.12 1.98 26.10
N GLN A 103 5.16 1.50 25.29
CA GLN A 103 4.42 0.27 25.54
C GLN A 103 4.45 -0.62 24.29
N ASP A 104 4.11 -1.88 24.46
CA ASP A 104 3.76 -2.74 23.34
C ASP A 104 2.58 -2.13 22.57
N ALA A 105 2.65 -2.13 21.24
CA ALA A 105 1.62 -1.53 20.39
C ALA A 105 0.23 -2.15 20.59
N ASN A 106 0.15 -3.48 20.83
CA ASN A 106 -1.11 -4.14 21.12
C ASN A 106 -1.73 -3.63 22.44
N ALA A 107 -0.89 -3.38 23.46
CA ALA A 107 -1.37 -2.82 24.71
C ALA A 107 -1.98 -1.42 24.52
N VAL A 108 -1.35 -0.57 23.68
CA VAL A 108 -1.89 0.75 23.31
C VAL A 108 -3.26 0.61 22.62
N PHE A 109 -3.39 -0.30 21.66
CA PHE A 109 -4.64 -0.49 20.93
C PHE A 109 -5.76 -1.06 21.81
N PHE A 110 -5.45 -1.98 22.71
CA PHE A 110 -6.43 -2.51 23.67
C PHE A 110 -6.82 -1.48 24.74
N ASP A 111 -5.91 -0.58 25.15
CA ASP A 111 -6.23 0.54 26.04
C ASP A 111 -7.26 1.49 25.38
N CYS A 112 -7.09 1.79 24.08
CA CYS A 112 -8.08 2.56 23.32
C CYS A 112 -9.47 1.90 23.37
N TYR A 113 -9.54 0.59 23.14
CA TYR A 113 -10.80 -0.14 23.19
C TYR A 113 -11.40 -0.17 24.59
N ALA A 114 -10.62 -0.46 25.61
CA ALA A 114 -11.06 -0.54 27.00
C ALA A 114 -11.63 0.79 27.51
N ARG A 115 -11.03 1.91 27.08
CA ARG A 115 -11.47 3.26 27.44
C ARG A 115 -12.50 3.87 26.50
N GLN A 116 -12.88 3.17 25.41
CA GLN A 116 -13.74 3.71 24.36
C GLN A 116 -13.16 5.00 23.73
N ASP A 117 -11.82 5.13 23.73
CA ASP A 117 -11.07 6.27 23.17
C ASP A 117 -10.48 5.94 21.79
N PHE A 118 -11.32 6.05 20.77
CA PHE A 118 -10.98 5.67 19.39
C PHE A 118 -10.37 6.85 18.63
N TYR A 119 -9.53 6.50 17.63
CA TYR A 119 -8.76 7.46 16.84
C TYR A 119 -9.22 7.49 15.38
N ASP A 120 -9.03 8.66 14.75
CA ASP A 120 -9.40 8.92 13.36
C ASP A 120 -8.40 8.32 12.38
N LEU A 121 -7.12 8.25 12.79
CA LEU A 121 -6.04 7.59 12.06
C LEU A 121 -5.24 6.71 13.03
N VAL A 122 -5.06 5.45 12.66
CA VAL A 122 -4.15 4.52 13.33
C VAL A 122 -3.06 4.13 12.35
N ASP A 123 -1.81 4.47 12.69
CA ASP A 123 -0.62 4.20 11.88
C ASP A 123 0.17 3.05 12.49
N VAL A 124 0.41 1.98 11.70
CA VAL A 124 1.12 0.76 12.07
C VAL A 124 2.29 0.58 11.13
N ASP A 125 3.44 1.18 11.46
CA ASP A 125 4.68 1.11 10.68
C ASP A 125 5.63 0.06 11.25
N SER A 126 5.25 -1.21 11.17
CA SER A 126 6.01 -2.31 11.73
C SER A 126 7.18 -2.78 10.86
N PHE A 127 8.22 -3.31 11.49
CA PHE A 127 9.20 -4.14 10.80
C PHE A 127 8.60 -5.49 10.41
N GLY A 128 8.91 -5.98 9.21
CA GLY A 128 8.38 -7.23 8.71
C GLY A 128 6.91 -7.17 8.39
N SER A 129 6.11 -8.06 8.98
CA SER A 129 4.66 -8.13 8.77
C SER A 129 3.89 -7.37 9.85
N PRO A 130 2.87 -6.55 9.51
CA PRO A 130 2.01 -5.89 10.49
C PRO A 130 0.97 -6.83 11.12
N MET A 131 0.94 -8.10 10.73
CA MET A 131 -0.09 -9.03 11.14
C MET A 131 -0.19 -9.25 12.66
N PRO A 132 0.91 -9.24 13.45
CA PRO A 132 0.83 -9.36 14.90
C PRO A 132 0.03 -8.26 15.61
N THR A 133 -0.10 -7.10 14.97
CA THR A 133 -0.78 -5.91 15.54
C THR A 133 -2.06 -5.52 14.79
N LEU A 134 -2.32 -6.10 13.63
CA LEU A 134 -3.47 -5.72 12.79
C LEU A 134 -4.82 -5.90 13.52
N SER A 135 -5.01 -7.04 14.18
CA SER A 135 -6.28 -7.33 14.86
C SER A 135 -6.57 -6.37 16.02
N SER A 136 -5.55 -5.99 16.78
CA SER A 136 -5.66 -5.03 17.88
C SER A 136 -5.83 -3.60 17.37
N ALA A 137 -5.10 -3.20 16.30
CA ALA A 137 -5.23 -1.89 15.68
C ALA A 137 -6.66 -1.59 15.20
N LEU A 138 -7.38 -2.61 14.71
CA LEU A 138 -8.78 -2.49 14.33
C LEU A 138 -9.72 -2.14 15.50
N TRP A 139 -9.30 -2.36 16.75
CA TRP A 139 -10.06 -1.94 17.94
C TRP A 139 -9.76 -0.50 18.36
N ALA A 140 -8.69 0.10 17.88
CA ALA A 140 -8.32 1.47 18.20
C ALA A 140 -8.88 2.50 17.19
N VAL A 141 -9.20 2.07 15.97
CA VAL A 141 -9.67 2.97 14.90
C VAL A 141 -11.18 3.19 14.97
N LYS A 142 -11.63 4.44 14.78
CA LYS A 142 -13.06 4.79 14.65
C LYS A 142 -13.67 4.17 13.40
N ILE A 143 -14.98 3.88 13.46
CA ILE A 143 -15.74 3.60 12.25
C ILE A 143 -15.79 4.87 11.40
N GLY A 144 -15.37 4.77 10.15
CA GLY A 144 -15.13 5.90 9.24
C GLY A 144 -13.70 6.44 9.31
N GLY A 145 -12.87 6.00 10.27
CA GLY A 145 -11.47 6.35 10.42
C GLY A 145 -10.54 5.58 9.45
N LEU A 146 -9.28 5.89 9.51
CA LEU A 146 -8.21 5.40 8.64
C LEU A 146 -7.29 4.45 9.42
N LEU A 147 -6.92 3.34 8.79
CA LEU A 147 -5.89 2.43 9.26
C LEU A 147 -4.78 2.38 8.19
N TYR A 148 -3.56 2.75 8.58
CA TYR A 148 -2.39 2.73 7.70
C TYR A 148 -1.46 1.59 8.12
N LEU A 149 -1.15 0.70 7.20
CA LEU A 149 -0.36 -0.50 7.43
C LEU A 149 0.87 -0.50 6.55
N THR A 150 2.01 -0.82 7.15
CA THR A 150 3.29 -1.00 6.46
C THR A 150 3.77 -2.43 6.62
N SER A 151 4.25 -3.03 5.54
CA SER A 151 4.91 -4.34 5.53
C SER A 151 6.22 -4.30 4.75
N THR A 152 7.29 -4.78 5.36
CA THR A 152 8.60 -5.00 4.73
C THR A 152 8.84 -6.49 4.44
N ASP A 153 7.85 -7.36 4.60
CA ASP A 153 7.94 -8.81 4.43
C ASP A 153 7.84 -9.22 2.94
N GLY A 154 8.79 -8.71 2.13
CA GLY A 154 8.82 -8.97 0.70
C GLY A 154 9.06 -10.43 0.33
N ARG A 155 9.72 -11.24 1.19
CA ARG A 155 9.98 -12.66 0.89
C ARG A 155 8.71 -13.49 0.93
N ALA A 156 7.86 -13.27 1.93
CA ALA A 156 6.58 -13.94 2.03
C ALA A 156 5.64 -13.48 0.91
N THR A 157 5.48 -12.17 0.72
CA THR A 157 4.50 -11.62 -0.22
C THR A 157 4.86 -11.83 -1.69
N SER A 158 6.15 -12.02 -2.04
CA SER A 158 6.58 -12.33 -3.41
C SER A 158 6.49 -13.82 -3.78
N GLY A 159 6.12 -14.69 -2.86
CA GLY A 159 6.07 -16.12 -3.08
C GLY A 159 7.42 -16.83 -3.04
N ARG A 160 8.48 -16.18 -2.55
CA ARG A 160 9.77 -16.83 -2.26
C ARG A 160 9.69 -17.74 -1.03
N GLU A 161 8.81 -17.40 -0.09
CA GLU A 161 8.51 -18.20 1.11
C GLU A 161 6.98 -18.43 1.21
N PRO A 162 6.41 -19.35 0.38
CA PRO A 162 4.95 -19.54 0.34
C PRO A 162 4.34 -20.00 1.67
N ALA A 163 5.07 -20.84 2.43
CA ALA A 163 4.63 -21.29 3.75
C ALA A 163 4.51 -20.11 4.74
N ARG A 164 5.47 -19.18 4.73
CA ARG A 164 5.43 -17.97 5.55
C ARG A 164 4.29 -17.04 5.10
N SER A 165 4.05 -16.92 3.79
CA SER A 165 2.90 -16.18 3.28
C SER A 165 1.59 -16.73 3.83
N LEU A 166 1.42 -18.06 3.80
CA LEU A 166 0.24 -18.73 4.33
C LEU A 166 0.09 -18.48 5.84
N GLN A 167 1.17 -18.61 6.61
CA GLN A 167 1.14 -18.39 8.06
C GLN A 167 0.85 -16.93 8.44
N SER A 168 1.48 -15.98 7.75
CA SER A 168 1.35 -14.55 8.10
C SER A 168 0.10 -13.91 7.54
N TYR A 169 -0.29 -14.23 6.29
CA TYR A 169 -1.37 -13.54 5.57
C TYR A 169 -2.61 -14.41 5.33
N GLY A 170 -2.60 -15.68 5.73
CA GLY A 170 -3.69 -16.61 5.43
C GLY A 170 -3.87 -16.89 3.93
N ALA A 171 -2.83 -16.63 3.13
CA ALA A 171 -2.88 -16.73 1.68
C ALA A 171 -1.56 -17.27 1.12
N CYS A 172 -1.65 -18.14 0.12
CA CYS A 172 -0.48 -18.69 -0.54
C CYS A 172 0.00 -17.74 -1.65
N ALA A 173 1.17 -17.14 -1.49
CA ALA A 173 1.82 -16.37 -2.56
C ALA A 173 2.63 -17.30 -3.48
N ARG A 174 2.57 -17.04 -4.77
CA ARG A 174 3.40 -17.71 -5.79
C ARG A 174 4.18 -16.68 -6.58
N SER A 175 5.35 -17.05 -7.05
CA SER A 175 6.19 -16.15 -7.84
C SER A 175 5.65 -15.97 -9.26
N HIS A 176 5.54 -14.72 -9.69
CA HIS A 176 5.15 -14.32 -11.05
C HIS A 176 5.62 -12.86 -11.29
N PRO A 177 5.60 -12.33 -12.52
CA PRO A 177 6.16 -11.00 -12.80
C PRO A 177 5.55 -9.83 -12.03
N ALA A 178 4.31 -9.92 -11.55
CA ALA A 178 3.60 -8.86 -10.83
C ALA A 178 3.60 -9.06 -9.29
N VAL A 179 4.65 -9.64 -8.69
CA VAL A 179 4.71 -9.98 -7.25
C VAL A 179 4.62 -8.75 -6.33
N HIS A 180 5.04 -7.57 -6.78
CA HIS A 180 4.97 -6.36 -5.98
C HIS A 180 3.52 -5.89 -5.80
N GLU A 181 2.70 -6.02 -6.82
CA GLU A 181 1.25 -5.78 -6.69
C GLU A 181 0.58 -6.86 -5.85
N GLN A 182 0.98 -8.12 -6.03
CA GLN A 182 0.51 -9.23 -5.18
C GLN A 182 0.73 -8.90 -3.69
N GLY A 183 1.88 -8.35 -3.31
CA GLY A 183 2.17 -7.98 -1.93
C GLY A 183 1.16 -6.98 -1.35
N LEU A 184 0.81 -5.93 -2.09
CA LEU A 184 -0.23 -4.98 -1.71
C LEU A 184 -1.60 -5.65 -1.57
N ARG A 185 -1.94 -6.54 -2.49
CA ARG A 185 -3.23 -7.25 -2.52
C ARG A 185 -3.39 -8.27 -1.40
N LEU A 186 -2.31 -8.95 -1.02
CA LEU A 186 -2.28 -9.82 0.15
C LEU A 186 -2.50 -9.03 1.44
N LEU A 187 -1.80 -7.91 1.60
CA LEU A 187 -1.94 -7.04 2.76
C LEU A 187 -3.36 -6.47 2.88
N LEU A 188 -3.95 -5.99 1.79
CA LEU A 188 -5.35 -5.55 1.74
C LEU A 188 -6.32 -6.69 2.07
N GLY A 189 -6.13 -7.85 1.46
CA GLY A 189 -7.00 -9.01 1.66
C GLY A 189 -7.03 -9.46 3.11
N THR A 190 -5.87 -9.49 3.77
CA THR A 190 -5.79 -9.84 5.19
C THR A 190 -6.44 -8.76 6.08
N ALA A 191 -6.22 -7.47 5.78
CA ALA A 191 -6.88 -6.39 6.50
C ALA A 191 -8.41 -6.48 6.38
N MET A 192 -8.92 -6.85 5.22
CA MET A 192 -10.35 -7.04 4.99
C MET A 192 -10.91 -8.24 5.76
N GLN A 193 -10.21 -9.36 5.78
CA GLN A 193 -10.63 -10.55 6.55
C GLN A 193 -10.69 -10.25 8.05
N GLN A 194 -9.65 -9.61 8.59
CA GLN A 194 -9.59 -9.25 10.01
C GLN A 194 -10.68 -8.24 10.38
N ALA A 195 -10.99 -7.28 9.50
CA ALA A 195 -12.09 -6.36 9.69
C ALA A 195 -13.46 -7.09 9.64
N ALA A 196 -13.63 -8.00 8.67
CA ALA A 196 -14.86 -8.77 8.51
C ALA A 196 -15.16 -9.67 9.73
N ALA A 197 -14.14 -10.25 10.37
CA ALA A 197 -14.27 -11.00 11.60
C ALA A 197 -14.81 -10.16 12.77
N LYS A 198 -14.76 -8.83 12.65
CA LYS A 198 -15.30 -7.86 13.63
C LYS A 198 -16.60 -7.19 13.15
N GLY A 199 -17.22 -7.69 12.09
CA GLY A 199 -18.40 -7.08 11.47
C GLY A 199 -18.14 -5.73 10.79
N LEU A 200 -16.89 -5.48 10.42
CA LEU A 200 -16.42 -4.26 9.77
C LEU A 200 -15.92 -4.55 8.35
N CYS A 201 -15.68 -3.51 7.59
CA CYS A 201 -15.07 -3.58 6.26
C CYS A 201 -13.89 -2.60 6.17
N ALA A 202 -12.76 -3.07 5.69
CA ALA A 202 -11.61 -2.24 5.33
C ALA A 202 -11.71 -1.90 3.84
N ARG A 203 -11.87 -0.62 3.50
CA ARG A 203 -11.95 -0.14 2.11
C ARG A 203 -10.65 0.55 1.72
N PRO A 204 -10.02 0.20 0.59
CA PRO A 204 -8.81 0.87 0.15
C PRO A 204 -9.00 2.38 0.02
N VAL A 205 -8.07 3.14 0.57
CA VAL A 205 -7.88 4.58 0.33
C VAL A 205 -6.82 4.74 -0.73
N PHE A 206 -5.63 4.22 -0.46
CA PHE A 206 -4.55 4.05 -1.42
C PHE A 206 -3.66 2.85 -1.03
N SER A 207 -2.92 2.34 -2.02
CA SER A 207 -1.86 1.35 -1.84
C SER A 207 -0.59 1.85 -2.51
N PHE A 208 0.56 1.65 -1.89
CA PHE A 208 1.82 2.18 -2.41
C PHE A 208 2.95 1.18 -2.18
N TYR A 209 3.70 0.91 -3.24
CA TYR A 209 4.92 0.11 -3.19
C TYR A 209 6.14 0.99 -3.48
N ASN A 210 7.18 0.88 -2.66
CA ASN A 210 8.42 1.62 -2.80
C ASN A 210 9.62 0.67 -2.71
N GLY A 211 9.83 -0.12 -3.76
CA GLY A 211 10.99 -1.01 -3.93
C GLY A 211 11.13 -2.12 -2.87
N GLU A 212 10.89 -1.83 -1.61
CA GLU A 212 11.06 -2.78 -0.49
C GLU A 212 9.84 -2.84 0.44
N VAL A 213 8.94 -1.85 0.35
CA VAL A 213 7.92 -1.64 1.36
C VAL A 213 6.53 -1.60 0.72
N ASN A 214 5.67 -2.48 1.17
CA ASN A 214 4.24 -2.45 0.85
C ASN A 214 3.51 -1.58 1.89
N ARG A 215 2.75 -0.60 1.43
CA ARG A 215 1.94 0.30 2.27
C ARG A 215 0.52 0.33 1.77
N VAL A 216 -0.43 0.17 2.68
CA VAL A 216 -1.85 0.27 2.35
C VAL A 216 -2.54 1.13 3.40
N MET A 217 -3.34 2.08 2.95
CA MET A 217 -4.27 2.80 3.81
C MET A 217 -5.69 2.36 3.49
N VAL A 218 -6.44 2.00 4.52
CA VAL A 218 -7.82 1.59 4.40
C VAL A 218 -8.71 2.45 5.27
N GLN A 219 -9.94 2.70 4.83
CA GLN A 219 -10.99 3.29 5.64
C GLN A 219 -11.84 2.18 6.26
N ILE A 220 -12.05 2.23 7.58
CA ILE A 220 -12.87 1.25 8.30
C ILE A 220 -14.34 1.67 8.23
N THR A 221 -15.19 0.79 7.73
CA THR A 221 -16.62 1.07 7.51
C THR A 221 -17.50 -0.10 7.95
N ARG A 222 -18.83 0.10 7.95
CA ARG A 222 -19.81 -0.99 8.12
C ARG A 222 -20.37 -1.52 6.80
N GLN A 223 -20.00 -0.93 5.69
CA GLN A 223 -20.47 -1.35 4.37
C GLN A 223 -19.70 -2.59 3.92
N SER A 224 -20.40 -3.62 3.49
CA SER A 224 -19.78 -4.84 2.96
C SER A 224 -19.01 -4.57 1.66
N TRP A 225 -17.96 -5.35 1.41
CA TRP A 225 -17.27 -5.42 0.12
C TRP A 225 -17.96 -6.43 -0.82
N ARG A 226 -17.71 -6.29 -2.11
CA ARG A 226 -18.27 -7.24 -3.10
C ARG A 226 -17.45 -8.52 -3.09
N THR A 227 -18.11 -9.67 -2.96
CA THR A 227 -17.45 -10.98 -2.89
C THR A 227 -16.56 -11.28 -4.10
N GLN A 228 -16.88 -10.74 -5.27
CA GLN A 228 -16.07 -10.86 -6.49
C GLN A 228 -14.72 -10.11 -6.44
N ASP A 229 -14.58 -9.15 -5.53
CA ASP A 229 -13.35 -8.39 -5.35
C ASP A 229 -12.34 -9.14 -4.44
N TYR A 230 -12.66 -10.35 -4.01
CA TYR A 230 -11.79 -11.20 -3.18
C TYR A 230 -11.71 -12.62 -3.75
N GLY A 231 -10.50 -13.06 -4.10
CA GLY A 231 -10.31 -14.35 -4.77
C GLY A 231 -8.85 -14.64 -5.08
N PHE A 232 -8.60 -15.23 -6.21
CA PHE A 232 -7.30 -15.79 -6.59
C PHE A 232 -6.79 -15.16 -7.89
N LEU A 233 -5.48 -15.00 -7.97
CA LEU A 233 -4.76 -14.61 -9.18
C LEU A 233 -3.97 -15.82 -9.69
N ALA A 234 -4.22 -16.20 -10.92
CA ALA A 234 -3.50 -17.27 -11.60
C ALA A 234 -2.58 -16.71 -12.68
N TYR A 235 -1.41 -17.31 -12.83
CA TYR A 235 -0.41 -16.94 -13.83
C TYR A 235 0.11 -18.18 -14.56
N CYS A 236 0.08 -18.16 -15.87
CA CYS A 236 0.67 -19.20 -16.71
C CYS A 236 2.12 -18.82 -17.09
N HIS A 237 3.10 -19.55 -16.56
CA HIS A 237 4.51 -19.31 -16.89
C HIS A 237 4.83 -19.56 -18.38
N ALA A 238 4.11 -20.44 -19.05
CA ALA A 238 4.34 -20.74 -20.47
C ALA A 238 3.99 -19.57 -21.37
N CYS A 239 2.78 -19.00 -21.28
CA CYS A 239 2.32 -17.94 -22.16
C CYS A 239 2.33 -16.54 -21.54
N GLY A 240 2.51 -16.40 -20.23
CA GLY A 240 2.53 -15.11 -19.52
C GLY A 240 1.15 -14.56 -19.21
N GLN A 241 0.08 -15.30 -19.46
CA GLN A 241 -1.27 -14.83 -19.22
C GLN A 241 -1.63 -14.86 -17.74
N PHE A 242 -2.21 -13.76 -17.24
CA PHE A 242 -2.89 -13.69 -15.96
C PHE A 242 -4.39 -13.93 -16.12
N GLN A 243 -5.00 -14.50 -15.08
CA GLN A 243 -6.44 -14.59 -14.94
C GLN A 243 -6.85 -14.52 -13.47
N THR A 244 -8.05 -14.01 -13.21
CA THR A 244 -8.63 -14.02 -11.87
C THR A 244 -9.58 -15.21 -11.74
N ALA A 245 -9.63 -15.80 -10.55
CA ALA A 245 -10.55 -16.88 -10.23
C ALA A 245 -11.27 -16.60 -8.91
N ASP A 246 -12.57 -16.85 -8.89
CA ASP A 246 -13.36 -16.89 -7.67
C ASP A 246 -13.25 -18.28 -7.00
N TRP A 247 -13.77 -18.40 -5.79
CA TRP A 247 -13.76 -19.64 -5.02
C TRP A 247 -14.41 -20.83 -5.76
N LYS A 248 -15.45 -20.58 -6.55
CA LYS A 248 -16.20 -21.61 -7.29
C LYS A 248 -15.40 -22.17 -8.47
N LYS A 249 -14.47 -21.37 -9.00
CA LYS A 249 -13.66 -21.70 -10.17
C LYS A 249 -12.25 -22.13 -9.84
N LEU A 250 -11.84 -22.11 -8.56
CA LEU A 250 -10.46 -22.38 -8.14
C LEU A 250 -9.92 -23.71 -8.66
N GLY A 251 -10.70 -24.78 -8.58
CA GLY A 251 -10.31 -26.11 -9.08
C GLY A 251 -10.40 -26.29 -10.60
N ARG A 252 -10.78 -25.26 -11.35
CA ARG A 252 -10.96 -25.27 -12.82
C ARG A 252 -10.09 -24.24 -13.53
N VAL A 253 -9.05 -23.77 -12.86
CA VAL A 253 -8.12 -22.77 -13.44
C VAL A 253 -7.22 -23.48 -14.44
N THR A 254 -7.43 -23.21 -15.73
CA THR A 254 -6.66 -23.76 -16.84
C THR A 254 -6.12 -22.64 -17.73
N CYS A 255 -5.20 -22.95 -18.62
CA CYS A 255 -4.72 -22.03 -19.65
C CYS A 255 -4.89 -22.65 -21.03
N ASP A 256 -5.42 -21.86 -21.96
CA ASP A 256 -5.68 -22.31 -23.35
C ASP A 256 -4.42 -22.36 -24.24
N CYS A 257 -3.24 -22.13 -23.67
CA CYS A 257 -1.99 -22.04 -24.45
C CYS A 257 -1.40 -23.40 -24.87
N GLN A 258 -2.09 -24.49 -24.62
CA GLN A 258 -1.69 -25.87 -24.98
C GLN A 258 -0.31 -26.32 -24.42
N ALA A 259 0.27 -25.55 -23.50
CA ALA A 259 1.51 -25.94 -22.85
C ALA A 259 1.23 -26.90 -21.69
N ASP A 260 2.08 -27.90 -21.53
CA ASP A 260 2.03 -28.79 -20.37
C ASP A 260 2.34 -28.00 -19.11
N GLY A 261 1.35 -27.82 -18.27
CA GLY A 261 1.48 -27.16 -16.97
C GLY A 261 0.27 -26.32 -16.59
N SER A 262 -0.21 -26.53 -15.37
CA SER A 262 -1.27 -25.71 -14.80
C SER A 262 -0.75 -24.33 -14.40
N PRO A 263 -1.55 -23.28 -14.53
CA PRO A 263 -1.20 -21.96 -13.99
C PRO A 263 -0.89 -22.03 -12.49
N VAL A 264 0.11 -21.26 -12.03
CA VAL A 264 0.33 -21.09 -10.59
C VAL A 264 -0.74 -20.18 -10.03
N VAL A 265 -1.31 -20.52 -8.89
CA VAL A 265 -2.42 -19.79 -8.27
C VAL A 265 -1.96 -19.20 -6.94
N SER A 266 -2.17 -17.89 -6.77
CA SER A 266 -1.90 -17.12 -5.56
C SER A 266 -3.21 -16.65 -4.92
N GLY A 267 -3.24 -16.54 -3.60
CA GLY A 267 -4.38 -16.02 -2.86
C GLY A 267 -4.84 -16.93 -1.72
N PRO A 268 -6.00 -16.63 -1.13
CA PRO A 268 -6.92 -15.56 -1.54
C PRO A 268 -6.37 -14.16 -1.24
N MET A 269 -6.74 -13.19 -2.08
CA MET A 269 -6.30 -11.81 -1.94
C MET A 269 -7.36 -10.82 -2.45
N TRP A 270 -7.13 -9.54 -2.21
CA TRP A 270 -7.96 -8.49 -2.79
C TRP A 270 -7.72 -8.36 -4.30
N LEU A 271 -8.77 -8.46 -5.10
CA LEU A 271 -8.76 -8.35 -6.57
C LEU A 271 -9.37 -7.05 -7.08
N GLY A 272 -10.06 -6.31 -6.22
CA GLY A 272 -10.66 -5.02 -6.57
C GLY A 272 -9.64 -3.89 -6.75
N PRO A 273 -10.11 -2.64 -6.89
CA PRO A 273 -9.24 -1.46 -7.03
C PRO A 273 -8.28 -1.31 -5.85
N LEU A 274 -7.02 -0.92 -6.13
CA LEU A 274 -6.01 -0.65 -5.10
C LEU A 274 -6.23 0.69 -4.40
N HIS A 275 -7.00 1.58 -5.02
CA HIS A 275 -7.21 2.94 -4.56
C HIS A 275 -8.69 3.29 -4.60
N SER A 276 -9.07 4.34 -3.88
CA SER A 276 -10.35 5.01 -4.03
C SER A 276 -10.17 6.27 -4.87
N ASP A 277 -10.81 6.36 -6.03
CA ASP A 277 -10.74 7.54 -6.89
C ASP A 277 -11.17 8.82 -6.14
N ARG A 278 -12.20 8.72 -5.32
CA ARG A 278 -12.65 9.83 -4.47
C ARG A 278 -11.54 10.34 -3.55
N TRP A 279 -10.81 9.45 -2.87
CA TRP A 279 -9.73 9.84 -1.98
C TRP A 279 -8.54 10.42 -2.75
N LEU A 280 -8.17 9.82 -3.88
CA LEU A 280 -7.09 10.33 -4.72
C LEU A 280 -7.39 11.74 -5.25
N VAL A 281 -8.66 12.02 -5.64
CA VAL A 281 -9.08 13.38 -6.06
C VAL A 281 -8.96 14.39 -4.91
N GLU A 282 -9.38 14.01 -3.69
CA GLU A 282 -9.24 14.89 -2.52
C GLU A 282 -7.77 15.11 -2.15
N MET A 283 -6.94 14.08 -2.22
CA MET A 283 -5.49 14.17 -1.99
C MET A 283 -4.80 15.05 -3.05
N LEU A 284 -5.18 14.93 -4.32
CA LEU A 284 -4.66 15.77 -5.41
C LEU A 284 -4.94 17.26 -5.20
N LYS A 285 -6.11 17.60 -4.68
CA LYS A 285 -6.46 19.01 -4.37
C LYS A 285 -5.58 19.61 -3.27
N LEU A 286 -5.05 18.77 -2.39
CA LEU A 286 -4.21 19.16 -1.26
C LEU A 286 -2.71 19.01 -1.56
N ALA A 287 -2.38 18.31 -2.64
CA ALA A 287 -0.99 18.03 -3.03
C ALA A 287 -0.33 19.25 -3.64
N ASP A 288 -0.53 20.45 -3.07
CA ASP A 288 0.07 21.69 -3.55
C ASP A 288 1.14 21.44 -4.62
N SER A 289 1.35 22.22 -5.60
CA SER A 289 2.33 22.20 -6.70
C SER A 289 3.61 21.30 -6.57
N HIS A 290 3.65 20.38 -5.61
CA HIS A 290 4.68 19.33 -5.50
C HIS A 290 4.49 18.33 -6.65
N LEU A 291 4.99 18.72 -7.80
CA LEU A 291 4.90 17.97 -9.06
C LEU A 291 5.11 16.44 -8.90
N PRO A 292 6.10 15.93 -8.13
CA PRO A 292 6.30 14.49 -8.03
C PRO A 292 5.14 13.73 -7.38
N ILE A 293 4.52 14.28 -6.32
CA ILE A 293 3.44 13.58 -5.61
C ILE A 293 2.13 13.65 -6.41
N SER A 294 1.87 14.76 -7.09
CA SER A 294 0.71 14.92 -7.96
C SER A 294 0.76 13.94 -9.14
N LEU A 295 1.90 13.83 -9.82
CA LEU A 295 2.12 12.85 -10.89
C LEU A 295 1.95 11.40 -10.41
N LEU A 296 2.36 11.10 -9.17
CA LEU A 296 2.16 9.78 -8.57
C LEU A 296 0.66 9.51 -8.36
N LEU A 297 -0.09 10.45 -7.79
CA LEU A 297 -1.52 10.32 -7.56
C LEU A 297 -2.33 10.19 -8.88
N GLU A 298 -1.94 10.94 -9.91
CA GLU A 298 -2.54 10.82 -11.25
C GLU A 298 -2.28 9.43 -11.86
N LYS A 299 -1.07 8.91 -11.72
CA LYS A 299 -0.73 7.55 -12.16
C LYS A 299 -1.54 6.49 -11.41
N MET A 300 -1.68 6.63 -10.08
CA MET A 300 -2.52 5.75 -9.27
C MET A 300 -4.00 5.80 -9.72
N ARG A 301 -4.50 6.96 -10.13
CA ARG A 301 -5.85 7.08 -10.67
C ARG A 301 -5.99 6.40 -12.03
N ALA A 302 -5.03 6.60 -12.93
CA ALA A 302 -5.07 6.04 -14.27
C ALA A 302 -5.05 4.49 -14.26
N GLU A 303 -4.28 3.89 -13.35
CA GLU A 303 -4.19 2.43 -13.26
C GLU A 303 -5.35 1.77 -12.46
N ASN A 304 -6.11 2.55 -11.69
CA ASN A 304 -7.10 2.04 -10.73
C ASN A 304 -8.21 1.16 -11.34
N PRO A 305 -8.76 1.44 -12.54
CA PRO A 305 -9.78 0.61 -13.17
C PRO A 305 -9.23 -0.65 -13.86
N LEU A 306 -7.90 -0.82 -13.87
CA LEU A 306 -7.22 -1.89 -14.62
C LEU A 306 -7.10 -3.19 -13.79
N PRO A 307 -6.83 -4.33 -14.45
CA PRO A 307 -6.76 -5.65 -13.80
C PRO A 307 -5.77 -5.71 -12.63
N PRO A 308 -5.93 -6.73 -11.72
CA PRO A 308 -5.11 -6.86 -10.51
C PRO A 308 -3.70 -7.40 -10.76
N TYR A 309 -3.08 -7.00 -11.84
CA TYR A 309 -1.71 -7.35 -12.24
C TYR A 309 -1.15 -6.33 -13.22
N PHE A 310 0.12 -6.42 -13.49
CA PHE A 310 0.80 -5.66 -14.54
C PHE A 310 1.70 -6.57 -15.37
N TYR A 311 2.12 -6.11 -16.54
CA TYR A 311 3.09 -6.77 -17.39
C TYR A 311 4.38 -5.94 -17.44
N PRO A 312 5.53 -6.47 -16.95
CA PRO A 312 6.83 -5.84 -17.20
C PRO A 312 7.13 -5.79 -18.70
N LEU A 313 7.65 -4.67 -19.17
CA LEU A 313 8.00 -4.49 -20.59
C LEU A 313 9.05 -5.50 -21.05
N ALA A 314 10.02 -5.82 -20.17
CA ALA A 314 11.02 -6.86 -20.44
C ALA A 314 10.38 -8.24 -20.69
N GLU A 315 9.31 -8.59 -19.98
CA GLU A 315 8.60 -9.85 -20.17
C GLU A 315 7.85 -9.88 -21.50
N ILE A 316 7.29 -8.73 -21.93
CA ILE A 316 6.65 -8.58 -23.24
C ILE A 316 7.69 -8.74 -24.34
N GLY A 317 8.83 -8.02 -24.29
CA GLY A 317 9.92 -8.13 -25.28
C GLY A 317 10.48 -9.55 -25.38
N ARG A 318 10.78 -10.17 -24.23
CA ARG A 318 11.29 -11.54 -24.18
C ARG A 318 10.35 -12.53 -24.86
N ARG A 319 9.03 -12.43 -24.63
CA ARG A 319 8.03 -13.31 -25.24
C ARG A 319 7.77 -12.99 -26.70
N ALA A 320 7.88 -11.74 -27.09
CA ALA A 320 7.81 -11.32 -28.49
C ALA A 320 9.06 -11.73 -29.28
N LYS A 321 10.17 -12.08 -28.60
CA LYS A 321 11.51 -12.25 -29.21
C LYS A 321 11.94 -11.00 -29.99
N SER A 322 11.70 -9.84 -29.40
CA SER A 322 12.00 -8.52 -29.97
C SER A 322 12.55 -7.60 -28.87
N ASP A 323 13.04 -6.44 -29.27
CA ASP A 323 13.42 -5.40 -28.32
C ASP A 323 12.24 -4.99 -27.42
N ILE A 324 12.56 -4.39 -26.26
CA ILE A 324 11.56 -3.89 -25.32
C ILE A 324 10.85 -2.70 -25.97
N PRO A 325 9.54 -2.76 -26.21
CA PRO A 325 8.81 -1.66 -26.83
C PRO A 325 8.75 -0.46 -25.88
N PRO A 326 8.81 0.79 -26.39
CA PRO A 326 8.52 1.98 -25.59
C PRO A 326 7.13 1.91 -24.98
N SER A 327 7.00 2.21 -23.69
CA SER A 327 5.75 2.05 -22.93
C SER A 327 4.61 2.90 -23.51
N GLU A 328 4.92 4.15 -23.91
CA GLU A 328 3.95 5.08 -24.48
C GLU A 328 3.37 4.55 -25.80
N LEU A 329 4.25 4.08 -26.69
CA LEU A 329 3.82 3.51 -27.96
C LEU A 329 2.98 2.25 -27.77
N LEU A 330 3.35 1.39 -26.80
CA LEU A 330 2.59 0.20 -26.50
C LEU A 330 1.19 0.56 -25.94
N ILE A 331 1.10 1.53 -25.04
CA ILE A 331 -0.17 2.02 -24.49
C ILE A 331 -1.05 2.62 -25.59
N GLU A 332 -0.49 3.44 -26.47
CA GLU A 332 -1.20 4.02 -27.62
C GLU A 332 -1.75 2.93 -28.55
N GLN A 333 -0.92 1.98 -28.95
CA GLN A 333 -1.32 0.87 -29.84
C GLN A 333 -2.38 -0.05 -29.21
N LEU A 334 -2.33 -0.26 -27.89
CA LEU A 334 -3.37 -0.97 -27.14
C LEU A 334 -4.68 -0.19 -27.17
N GLY A 335 -4.63 1.14 -26.96
CA GLY A 335 -5.79 2.02 -27.03
C GLY A 335 -6.45 2.03 -28.42
N GLN A 336 -5.66 2.07 -29.50
CA GLN A 336 -6.15 1.98 -30.88
C GLN A 336 -6.88 0.66 -31.18
N ARG A 337 -6.57 -0.41 -30.41
CA ARG A 337 -7.24 -1.73 -30.51
C ARG A 337 -8.41 -1.89 -29.53
N GLY A 338 -8.80 -0.81 -28.82
CA GLY A 338 -9.92 -0.81 -27.88
C GLY A 338 -9.60 -1.37 -26.50
N PHE A 339 -8.32 -1.58 -26.15
CA PHE A 339 -7.91 -1.98 -24.82
C PHE A 339 -7.59 -0.77 -23.94
N LEU A 340 -7.88 -0.88 -22.65
CA LEU A 340 -7.43 0.08 -21.66
C LEU A 340 -5.99 -0.27 -21.25
N ALA A 341 -5.13 0.75 -21.17
CA ALA A 341 -3.76 0.58 -20.72
C ALA A 341 -3.25 1.84 -20.02
N SER A 342 -2.38 1.69 -19.04
CA SER A 342 -1.67 2.78 -18.38
C SER A 342 -0.31 2.32 -17.86
N ARG A 343 0.56 3.27 -17.52
CA ARG A 343 1.70 2.98 -16.64
C ARG A 343 1.20 2.61 -15.24
N THR A 344 2.03 1.92 -14.48
CA THR A 344 1.76 1.64 -13.06
C THR A 344 2.74 2.39 -12.16
N HIS A 345 2.31 2.72 -10.95
CA HIS A 345 3.19 3.32 -9.94
C HIS A 345 4.12 2.28 -9.29
N ILE A 346 3.78 0.99 -9.42
CA ILE A 346 4.44 -0.11 -8.72
C ILE A 346 5.77 -0.48 -9.39
N ASP A 347 5.80 -0.44 -10.74
CA ASP A 347 6.98 -0.75 -11.53
C ASP A 347 7.06 0.21 -12.73
N LEU A 348 8.11 1.03 -12.77
CA LEU A 348 8.30 2.03 -13.82
C LEU A 348 8.53 1.41 -15.21
N GLN A 349 8.97 0.15 -15.26
CA GLN A 349 9.21 -0.62 -16.48
C GLN A 349 8.06 -1.61 -16.78
N ALA A 350 6.83 -1.24 -16.39
CA ALA A 350 5.65 -2.08 -16.58
C ALA A 350 4.44 -1.26 -17.04
N ILE A 351 3.48 -1.97 -17.62
CA ILE A 351 2.14 -1.44 -17.94
C ILE A 351 1.06 -2.30 -17.32
N LYS A 352 -0.05 -1.67 -16.95
CA LYS A 352 -1.31 -2.35 -16.65
C LYS A 352 -2.22 -2.27 -17.86
N THR A 353 -2.89 -3.37 -18.20
CA THR A 353 -3.84 -3.41 -19.30
C THR A 353 -4.81 -4.57 -19.13
N ASN A 354 -6.01 -4.44 -19.70
CA ASN A 354 -6.96 -5.54 -19.84
C ASN A 354 -6.73 -6.39 -21.10
N ALA A 355 -5.73 -6.05 -21.91
CA ALA A 355 -5.34 -6.87 -23.04
C ALA A 355 -4.65 -8.16 -22.59
N PRO A 356 -4.88 -9.29 -23.28
CA PRO A 356 -4.11 -10.52 -23.05
C PRO A 356 -2.63 -10.33 -23.44
N MET A 357 -1.73 -11.08 -22.80
CA MET A 357 -0.28 -11.06 -23.09
C MET A 357 0.00 -11.25 -24.60
N ARG A 358 -0.76 -12.12 -25.26
CA ARG A 358 -0.64 -12.35 -26.72
C ARG A 358 -0.75 -11.05 -27.52
N VAL A 359 -1.74 -10.21 -27.21
CA VAL A 359 -1.93 -8.92 -27.90
C VAL A 359 -0.75 -7.99 -27.63
N CYS A 360 -0.23 -7.92 -26.41
CA CYS A 360 0.95 -7.12 -26.08
C CYS A 360 2.19 -7.58 -26.87
N THR A 361 2.41 -8.89 -26.99
CA THR A 361 3.54 -9.44 -27.75
C THR A 361 3.39 -9.23 -29.25
N ASP A 362 2.19 -9.30 -29.82
CA ASP A 362 1.93 -9.04 -31.23
C ASP A 362 2.21 -7.57 -31.59
N ILE A 363 1.83 -6.64 -30.72
CA ILE A 363 2.18 -5.21 -30.88
C ILE A 363 3.70 -5.02 -30.83
N ALA A 364 4.38 -5.63 -29.85
CA ALA A 364 5.83 -5.50 -29.71
C ALA A 364 6.56 -5.97 -30.98
N LYS A 365 6.16 -7.10 -31.58
CA LYS A 365 6.70 -7.57 -32.86
C LYS A 365 6.50 -6.57 -34.01
N GLN A 366 5.30 -5.99 -34.12
CA GLN A 366 4.97 -5.03 -35.18
C GLN A 366 5.79 -3.72 -35.02
N VAL A 367 5.99 -3.26 -33.78
CA VAL A 367 6.83 -2.09 -33.52
C VAL A 367 8.28 -2.34 -33.92
N ALA A 368 8.83 -3.51 -33.52
CA ALA A 368 10.21 -3.88 -33.88
C ALA A 368 10.43 -3.95 -35.42
N GLN A 369 9.46 -4.48 -36.18
CA GLN A 369 9.54 -4.57 -37.65
C GLN A 369 9.47 -3.21 -38.33
N ARG A 370 8.88 -2.19 -37.74
CA ARG A 370 8.80 -0.83 -38.28
C ARG A 370 10.06 0.01 -38.02
N SER A 371 10.88 -0.45 -37.07
CA SER A 371 12.12 0.24 -36.68
C SER A 371 13.37 -0.32 -37.41
N GLN A 372 13.21 -1.37 -38.20
CA GLN A 372 14.18 -1.94 -39.11
C GLN A 372 13.94 -1.40 -40.56
#